data_bab1bca9be856d769e7344133c545b55
#
_entry.id   bab1bca9be856d769e7344133c545b55
#
_cell.length_a   1.000
_cell.length_b   1.000
_cell.length_c   1.000
_cell.angle_alpha   90.00
_cell.angle_beta   90.00
_cell.angle_gamma   90.00
#
_symmetry.space_group_name_H-M   'P 1'
#
loop_
_entity.id
_entity.type
_entity.pdbx_description
1 polymer ?
#
loop_
_entity_poly.entity_id
_entity_poly.type
_entity_poly.pdbx_seq_one_letter_code
_entity_poly.pdbx_strand_id
1 'polypeptide(L)'
;VITSPPKTYPDIYRETPNQTRRNRLILFTLWLLFYASLTLITPPLLDDADSVHAEVSREMLLRHDYVTLYANGIRYLEKAPLLYWSMAASFKLLGVHTATARLPLAFTILALTLIVEAFARRAFRSIRAGLYAALILLSSFGIFIFTRIIIPDAMVCLWLTLALYCYWLTEQSTEQQNGVPHDRRSLIAPIVGSFTTQQSNPNPILCWAFAACCALNVLTKGLIGIVFPILIVLAHLALTRRNARAVLTRIGQLAPISSTIVFLSIAAPWHILIALANPTQGHPGNLAFTNHHWQVPLPTDGNVHGWLWFYFVNEHLLRYLNLRVPRDYDTVPLYLFWGLLLIWLMPWSAFLLRALRTIPWRKSLRPLVSIRTLMPKESTRLLLGLWAAIPLLFFSLSTRQEYYVLPSLPPLILLIAAWLNDEATEAEAFLVPNPLTRAGQRISVVLLVLGSIAALLAGFLILHAHPPGPDTDLATLLKQNPADYALSFGHFLDLNAQAMGAFRTPLLLAAI
;
A
#
# COMPACT_ATOMS: atom_id res chain seq x y z
N VAL A 1 54.75 19.34 5.13
CA VAL A 1 53.42 19.04 4.51
C VAL A 1 52.40 19.00 5.61
N ILE A 2 51.70 20.12 5.82
CA ILE A 2 50.66 20.27 6.84
C ILE A 2 49.41 19.72 6.20
N THR A 3 49.02 18.52 6.57
CA THR A 3 47.68 17.95 6.24
C THR A 3 46.64 18.64 7.11
N SER A 4 45.83 19.52 6.52
CA SER A 4 44.65 20.06 7.15
C SER A 4 43.68 18.91 7.51
N PRO A 5 43.02 18.93 8.69
CA PRO A 5 42.03 17.92 9.05
C PRO A 5 40.87 17.99 8.03
N PRO A 6 40.23 16.84 7.73
CA PRO A 6 39.11 16.82 6.82
C PRO A 6 38.03 17.76 7.35
N LYS A 7 37.56 18.67 6.50
CA LYS A 7 36.46 19.59 6.78
C LYS A 7 35.28 18.75 7.26
N THR A 8 34.93 18.88 8.54
CA THR A 8 33.67 18.45 9.09
C THR A 8 32.59 19.09 8.21
N TYR A 9 31.78 18.26 7.54
CA TYR A 9 30.62 18.73 6.80
C TYR A 9 29.77 19.59 7.73
N PRO A 10 29.43 20.81 7.38
CA PRO A 10 28.57 21.61 8.22
C PRO A 10 27.23 20.89 8.35
N ASP A 11 26.68 20.91 9.57
CA ASP A 11 25.30 20.50 9.88
C ASP A 11 24.30 21.39 9.12
N ILE A 12 24.25 21.25 7.80
CA ILE A 12 23.48 22.13 6.88
C ILE A 12 21.96 21.89 7.01
N TYR A 13 21.55 20.85 7.75
CA TYR A 13 20.11 20.54 7.90
C TYR A 13 19.72 20.39 9.37
N ARG A 14 19.87 21.47 10.16
CA ARG A 14 19.05 21.57 11.38
C ARG A 14 17.60 21.70 10.93
N GLU A 15 16.81 20.65 11.24
CA GLU A 15 15.35 20.66 11.02
C GLU A 15 14.77 21.92 11.70
N THR A 16 14.35 22.89 10.89
CA THR A 16 13.61 24.03 11.43
C THR A 16 12.15 23.60 11.58
N PRO A 17 11.56 23.68 12.78
CA PRO A 17 10.15 23.32 13.01
C PRO A 17 9.19 24.00 12.04
N ASN A 18 9.53 25.22 11.63
CA ASN A 18 8.74 25.99 10.66
C ASN A 18 8.69 25.36 9.27
N GLN A 19 9.79 24.74 8.80
CA GLN A 19 9.81 24.10 7.48
C GLN A 19 8.94 22.85 7.45
N THR A 20 9.00 22.02 8.49
CA THR A 20 8.13 20.83 8.61
C THR A 20 6.66 21.23 8.68
N ARG A 21 6.31 22.28 9.43
CA ARG A 21 4.95 22.81 9.51
C ARG A 21 4.45 23.32 8.17
N ARG A 22 5.27 24.09 7.45
CA ARG A 22 4.95 24.59 6.10
C ARG A 22 4.72 23.44 5.11
N ASN A 23 5.59 22.43 5.11
CA ASN A 23 5.45 21.27 4.23
C ASN A 23 4.14 20.50 4.52
N ARG A 24 3.80 20.28 5.78
CA ARG A 24 2.54 19.63 6.15
C ARG A 24 1.32 20.44 5.77
N LEU A 25 1.39 21.77 5.85
CA LEU A 25 0.31 22.63 5.37
C LEU A 25 0.13 22.49 3.86
N ILE A 26 1.21 22.48 3.08
CA ILE A 26 1.17 22.22 1.64
C ILE A 26 0.53 20.87 1.34
N LEU A 27 0.96 19.81 2.04
CA LEU A 27 0.41 18.47 1.84
C LEU A 27 -1.07 18.39 2.20
N PHE A 28 -1.48 19.04 3.28
CA PHE A 28 -2.88 19.12 3.68
C PHE A 28 -3.71 19.88 2.63
N THR A 29 -3.20 20.99 2.10
CA THR A 29 -3.86 21.74 1.03
C THR A 29 -4.01 20.91 -0.25
N LEU A 30 -2.97 20.20 -0.67
CA LEU A 30 -3.03 19.31 -1.84
C LEU A 30 -4.01 18.15 -1.61
N TRP A 31 -3.98 17.54 -0.43
CA TRP A 31 -4.98 16.53 -0.07
C TRP A 31 -6.40 17.08 -0.11
N LEU A 32 -6.63 18.29 0.45
CA LEU A 32 -7.94 18.93 0.44
C LEU A 32 -8.42 19.17 -0.99
N LEU A 33 -7.54 19.67 -1.87
CA LEU A 33 -7.88 19.99 -3.26
C LEU A 33 -8.13 18.75 -4.11
N PHE A 34 -7.33 17.70 -3.96
CA PHE A 34 -7.35 16.56 -4.88
C PHE A 34 -8.09 15.32 -4.34
N TYR A 35 -8.26 15.18 -3.03
CA TYR A 35 -8.89 14.02 -2.41
C TYR A 35 -10.15 14.36 -1.64
N ALA A 36 -10.10 15.33 -0.73
CA ALA A 36 -11.28 15.72 0.04
C ALA A 36 -12.31 16.48 -0.81
N SER A 37 -11.88 17.30 -1.76
CA SER A 37 -12.80 18.01 -2.69
C SER A 37 -13.66 17.05 -3.49
N LEU A 38 -13.17 15.86 -3.83
CA LEU A 38 -13.94 14.86 -4.52
C LEU A 38 -15.12 14.35 -3.66
N THR A 39 -15.02 14.40 -2.35
CA THR A 39 -16.14 14.08 -1.47
C THR A 39 -17.22 15.17 -1.50
N LEU A 40 -16.88 16.40 -1.87
CA LEU A 40 -17.78 17.55 -1.94
C LEU A 40 -18.40 17.73 -3.33
N ILE A 41 -17.62 17.47 -4.41
CA ILE A 41 -18.05 17.54 -5.81
C ILE A 41 -18.24 16.10 -6.31
N THR A 42 -19.17 15.39 -5.70
CA THR A 42 -19.26 13.95 -5.84
C THR A 42 -19.99 13.56 -7.13
N PRO A 43 -19.33 12.81 -8.02
CA PRO A 43 -20.06 12.02 -8.99
C PRO A 43 -20.90 10.96 -8.26
N PRO A 44 -22.02 10.47 -8.86
CA PRO A 44 -22.79 9.37 -8.29
C PRO A 44 -21.90 8.17 -7.99
N LEU A 45 -22.34 7.30 -7.10
CA LEU A 45 -21.69 6.01 -6.91
C LEU A 45 -21.90 5.22 -8.18
N LEU A 46 -20.80 4.82 -8.79
CA LEU A 46 -20.83 4.00 -9.97
C LEU A 46 -21.06 2.54 -9.58
N ASP A 47 -21.27 1.75 -10.60
CA ASP A 47 -21.56 0.35 -10.59
C ASP A 47 -20.65 -0.48 -9.68
N ASP A 48 -21.15 -1.65 -9.29
CA ASP A 48 -20.48 -2.76 -8.62
C ASP A 48 -19.78 -2.37 -7.31
N ALA A 49 -18.47 -2.06 -7.32
CA ALA A 49 -17.71 -1.87 -6.09
C ALA A 49 -18.23 -0.70 -5.23
N ASP A 50 -18.49 0.47 -5.82
CA ASP A 50 -18.88 1.67 -5.07
C ASP A 50 -20.25 1.51 -4.42
N SER A 51 -21.25 1.07 -5.22
CA SER A 51 -22.64 0.95 -4.78
C SER A 51 -22.80 -0.19 -3.78
N VAL A 52 -22.22 -1.37 -4.04
CA VAL A 52 -22.30 -2.54 -3.14
C VAL A 52 -21.67 -2.22 -1.79
N HIS A 53 -20.46 -1.62 -1.75
CA HIS A 53 -19.81 -1.32 -0.48
C HIS A 53 -20.55 -0.24 0.33
N ALA A 54 -21.12 0.77 -0.35
CA ALA A 54 -21.94 1.79 0.31
C ALA A 54 -23.25 1.19 0.85
N GLU A 55 -23.92 0.33 0.05
CA GLU A 55 -25.15 -0.35 0.45
C GLU A 55 -24.94 -1.26 1.65
N VAL A 56 -23.88 -2.05 1.67
CA VAL A 56 -23.53 -2.88 2.84
C VAL A 56 -23.44 -2.02 4.12
N SER A 57 -22.82 -0.85 4.02
CA SER A 57 -22.67 0.05 5.17
C SER A 57 -23.99 0.72 5.57
N ARG A 58 -24.86 1.00 4.61
CA ARG A 58 -26.21 1.52 4.84
C ARG A 58 -27.10 0.47 5.54
N GLU A 59 -27.11 -0.77 5.03
CA GLU A 59 -27.88 -1.86 5.64
C GLU A 59 -27.39 -2.18 7.06
N MET A 60 -26.09 -2.10 7.31
CA MET A 60 -25.52 -2.26 8.66
C MET A 60 -26.17 -1.31 9.68
N LEU A 61 -26.42 -0.04 9.29
CA LEU A 61 -27.11 0.94 10.15
C LEU A 61 -28.59 0.62 10.28
N LEU A 62 -29.28 0.25 9.20
CA LEU A 62 -30.72 -0.01 9.20
C LEU A 62 -31.05 -1.26 10.01
N ARG A 63 -30.22 -2.30 9.91
CA ARG A 63 -30.42 -3.57 10.63
C ARG A 63 -29.87 -3.55 12.05
N HIS A 64 -29.07 -2.55 12.40
CA HIS A 64 -28.29 -2.53 13.64
C HIS A 64 -27.41 -3.78 13.81
N ASP A 65 -27.01 -4.40 12.70
CA ASP A 65 -26.11 -5.56 12.68
C ASP A 65 -24.72 -5.13 12.17
N TYR A 66 -23.76 -5.11 13.10
CA TYR A 66 -22.36 -4.76 12.81
C TYR A 66 -21.46 -5.99 12.67
N VAL A 67 -22.04 -7.18 12.69
CA VAL A 67 -21.33 -8.47 12.60
C VAL A 67 -21.50 -9.07 11.23
N THR A 68 -22.74 -9.35 10.81
CA THR A 68 -23.02 -9.91 9.47
C THR A 68 -23.26 -8.78 8.48
N LEU A 69 -22.52 -8.82 7.39
CA LEU A 69 -22.66 -7.86 6.28
C LEU A 69 -23.81 -8.29 5.38
N TYR A 70 -24.61 -7.33 4.90
CA TYR A 70 -25.71 -7.55 3.96
C TYR A 70 -25.64 -6.54 2.82
N ALA A 71 -25.94 -6.99 1.60
CA ALA A 71 -26.17 -6.16 0.43
C ALA A 71 -27.50 -6.53 -0.20
N ASN A 72 -28.43 -5.59 -0.30
CA ASN A 72 -29.79 -5.81 -0.84
C ASN A 72 -30.52 -7.00 -0.14
N GLY A 73 -30.35 -7.12 1.17
CA GLY A 73 -30.96 -8.18 1.98
C GLY A 73 -30.23 -9.53 1.93
N ILE A 74 -29.23 -9.69 1.09
CA ILE A 74 -28.44 -10.92 0.96
C ILE A 74 -27.18 -10.82 1.81
N ARG A 75 -26.80 -11.92 2.49
CA ARG A 75 -25.57 -11.98 3.29
C ARG A 75 -24.35 -11.80 2.40
N TYR A 76 -23.52 -10.81 2.72
CA TYR A 76 -22.29 -10.49 2.00
C TYR A 76 -21.06 -10.94 2.80
N LEU A 77 -20.71 -12.21 2.67
CA LEU A 77 -19.72 -12.89 3.53
C LEU A 77 -18.27 -12.79 3.01
N GLU A 78 -18.05 -12.12 1.90
CA GLU A 78 -16.76 -12.10 1.18
C GLU A 78 -15.69 -11.22 1.84
N LYS A 79 -16.09 -10.22 2.59
CA LYS A 79 -15.19 -9.14 3.00
C LYS A 79 -15.12 -8.98 4.50
N ALA A 80 -14.00 -8.41 4.95
CA ALA A 80 -13.77 -8.02 6.32
C ALA A 80 -14.43 -6.67 6.65
N PRO A 81 -14.74 -6.34 7.92
CA PRO A 81 -15.71 -5.31 8.29
C PRO A 81 -15.19 -3.87 8.35
N LEU A 82 -13.87 -3.63 8.44
CA LEU A 82 -13.33 -2.33 8.86
C LEU A 82 -13.70 -1.17 7.92
N LEU A 83 -13.71 -1.41 6.59
CA LEU A 83 -14.16 -0.42 5.62
C LEU A 83 -15.63 -0.05 5.86
N TYR A 84 -16.49 -1.05 6.05
CA TYR A 84 -17.93 -0.87 6.26
C TYR A 84 -18.23 -0.19 7.59
N TRP A 85 -17.53 -0.57 8.67
CA TRP A 85 -17.66 0.13 9.95
C TRP A 85 -17.27 1.60 9.84
N SER A 86 -16.23 1.93 9.10
CA SER A 86 -15.79 3.31 8.90
C SER A 86 -16.80 4.12 8.08
N MET A 87 -17.39 3.52 7.05
CA MET A 87 -18.47 4.16 6.27
C MET A 87 -19.76 4.27 7.08
N ALA A 88 -20.15 3.24 7.81
CA ALA A 88 -21.32 3.29 8.70
C ALA A 88 -21.17 4.37 9.77
N ALA A 89 -19.98 4.54 10.35
CA ALA A 89 -19.71 5.66 11.26
C ALA A 89 -19.84 7.02 10.57
N SER A 90 -19.32 7.16 9.34
CA SER A 90 -19.47 8.36 8.53
C SER A 90 -20.94 8.66 8.22
N PHE A 91 -21.71 7.65 7.82
CA PHE A 91 -23.15 7.77 7.56
C PHE A 91 -23.94 8.15 8.81
N LYS A 92 -23.62 7.56 9.96
CA LYS A 92 -24.27 7.86 11.23
C LYS A 92 -24.04 9.30 11.68
N LEU A 93 -22.83 9.84 11.43
CA LEU A 93 -22.45 11.20 11.87
C LEU A 93 -22.91 12.28 10.90
N LEU A 94 -22.86 12.03 9.60
CA LEU A 94 -23.00 13.05 8.56
C LEU A 94 -24.15 12.77 7.59
N GLY A 95 -24.90 11.69 7.79
CA GLY A 95 -25.98 11.27 6.90
C GLY A 95 -25.52 10.36 5.74
N VAL A 96 -26.48 9.66 5.14
CA VAL A 96 -26.23 8.69 4.05
C VAL A 96 -26.18 9.45 2.72
N HIS A 97 -24.97 9.71 2.24
CA HIS A 97 -24.70 10.44 1.00
C HIS A 97 -23.49 9.84 0.29
N THR A 98 -23.38 10.06 -1.02
CA THR A 98 -22.20 9.64 -1.82
C THR A 98 -20.90 10.22 -1.28
N ALA A 99 -20.94 11.47 -0.79
CA ALA A 99 -19.80 12.14 -0.16
C ALA A 99 -19.31 11.40 1.09
N THR A 100 -20.23 11.06 1.98
CA THR A 100 -19.91 10.42 3.26
C THR A 100 -19.47 8.97 3.11
N ALA A 101 -19.86 8.29 2.02
CA ALA A 101 -19.32 6.98 1.66
C ALA A 101 -17.82 7.04 1.34
N ARG A 102 -17.36 8.09 0.65
CA ARG A 102 -15.95 8.27 0.23
C ARG A 102 -15.05 8.89 1.31
N LEU A 103 -15.63 9.55 2.29
CA LEU A 103 -14.90 10.28 3.31
C LEU A 103 -13.86 9.43 4.08
N PRO A 104 -14.15 8.18 4.50
CA PRO A 104 -13.16 7.33 5.16
C PRO A 104 -11.91 7.09 4.34
N LEU A 105 -12.05 6.89 3.03
CA LEU A 105 -10.90 6.69 2.13
C LEU A 105 -10.10 7.99 1.95
N ALA A 106 -10.76 9.15 1.87
CA ALA A 106 -10.08 10.44 1.81
C ALA A 106 -9.18 10.64 3.05
N PHE A 107 -9.69 10.38 4.25
CA PHE A 107 -8.89 10.44 5.48
C PHE A 107 -7.80 9.37 5.55
N THR A 108 -8.04 8.18 5.00
CA THR A 108 -7.03 7.13 4.86
C THR A 108 -5.82 7.63 4.07
N ILE A 109 -6.05 8.35 2.96
CA ILE A 109 -4.96 8.93 2.15
C ILE A 109 -4.24 10.05 2.89
N LEU A 110 -4.93 10.89 3.66
CA LEU A 110 -4.27 11.89 4.49
C LEU A 110 -3.32 11.22 5.50
N ALA A 111 -3.83 10.22 6.22
CA ALA A 111 -3.04 9.48 7.20
C ALA A 111 -1.84 8.78 6.53
N LEU A 112 -2.05 8.10 5.41
CA LEU A 112 -0.98 7.44 4.63
C LEU A 112 0.08 8.45 4.18
N THR A 113 -0.34 9.63 3.69
CA THR A 113 0.57 10.71 3.25
C THR A 113 1.45 11.19 4.40
N LEU A 114 0.86 11.43 5.57
CA LEU A 114 1.61 11.89 6.75
C LEU A 114 2.57 10.81 7.30
N ILE A 115 2.18 9.54 7.23
CA ILE A 115 3.03 8.42 7.66
C ILE A 115 4.19 8.22 6.68
N VAL A 116 3.94 8.27 5.38
CA VAL A 116 4.97 8.17 4.33
C VAL A 116 5.96 9.35 4.43
N GLU A 117 5.47 10.58 4.66
CA GLU A 117 6.31 11.74 4.97
C GLU A 117 7.21 11.47 6.17
N ALA A 118 6.62 11.06 7.30
CA ALA A 118 7.33 10.82 8.54
C ALA A 118 8.36 9.68 8.42
N PHE A 119 8.00 8.62 7.69
CA PHE A 119 8.90 7.49 7.43
C PHE A 119 10.10 7.94 6.58
N ALA A 120 9.88 8.55 5.42
CA ALA A 120 10.97 9.01 4.56
C ALA A 120 11.88 10.03 5.27
N ARG A 121 11.29 11.00 5.96
CA ARG A 121 12.03 12.03 6.70
C ARG A 121 12.95 11.42 7.75
N ARG A 122 12.47 10.45 8.53
CA ARG A 122 13.27 9.78 9.57
C ARG A 122 14.27 8.79 8.97
N ALA A 123 13.84 7.98 8.01
CA ALA A 123 14.66 6.93 7.40
C ALA A 123 15.88 7.49 6.66
N PHE A 124 15.70 8.59 5.95
CA PHE A 124 16.75 9.23 5.16
C PHE A 124 17.33 10.49 5.80
N ARG A 125 16.84 10.85 7.02
CA ARG A 125 17.28 12.02 7.79
C ARG A 125 17.23 13.30 6.97
N SER A 126 16.13 13.51 6.23
CA SER A 126 15.96 14.64 5.31
C SER A 126 14.50 15.06 5.24
N ILE A 127 14.22 16.34 5.54
CA ILE A 127 12.89 16.96 5.38
C ILE A 127 12.47 16.89 3.91
N ARG A 128 13.42 17.07 2.98
CA ARG A 128 13.19 17.02 1.54
C ARG A 128 12.75 15.61 1.10
N ALA A 129 13.39 14.56 1.59
CA ALA A 129 12.97 13.19 1.31
C ALA A 129 11.54 12.91 1.78
N GLY A 130 11.15 13.42 2.95
CA GLY A 130 9.78 13.35 3.47
C GLY A 130 8.79 14.06 2.55
N LEU A 131 9.08 15.28 2.15
CA LEU A 131 8.22 16.05 1.24
C LEU A 131 8.09 15.35 -0.12
N TYR A 132 9.20 14.89 -0.70
CA TYR A 132 9.19 14.17 -1.98
C TYR A 132 8.32 12.91 -1.90
N ALA A 133 8.48 12.08 -0.87
CA ALA A 133 7.69 10.87 -0.70
C ALA A 133 6.19 11.16 -0.63
N ALA A 134 5.79 12.18 0.12
CA ALA A 134 4.40 12.58 0.24
C ALA A 134 3.82 13.16 -1.07
N LEU A 135 4.59 13.99 -1.79
CA LEU A 135 4.17 14.54 -3.09
C LEU A 135 4.04 13.45 -4.14
N ILE A 136 5.00 12.51 -4.19
CA ILE A 136 4.94 11.35 -5.09
C ILE A 136 3.71 10.51 -4.80
N LEU A 137 3.39 10.26 -3.51
CA LEU A 137 2.20 9.50 -3.13
C LEU A 137 0.93 10.20 -3.63
N LEU A 138 0.75 11.48 -3.32
CA LEU A 138 -0.46 12.23 -3.68
C LEU A 138 -0.64 12.40 -5.20
N SER A 139 0.42 12.33 -5.98
CA SER A 139 0.40 12.51 -7.43
C SER A 139 0.60 11.22 -8.22
N SER A 140 0.73 10.06 -7.56
CA SER A 140 0.78 8.76 -8.24
C SER A 140 -0.60 8.37 -8.76
N PHE A 141 -0.69 8.04 -10.05
CA PHE A 141 -1.96 7.77 -10.74
C PHE A 141 -2.78 6.66 -10.06
N GLY A 142 -2.15 5.54 -9.64
CA GLY A 142 -2.83 4.45 -8.96
C GLY A 142 -3.44 4.86 -7.62
N ILE A 143 -2.71 5.65 -6.81
CA ILE A 143 -3.25 6.16 -5.54
C ILE A 143 -4.43 7.11 -5.83
N PHE A 144 -4.28 7.97 -6.82
CA PHE A 144 -5.33 8.92 -7.20
C PHE A 144 -6.61 8.21 -7.65
N ILE A 145 -6.52 7.19 -8.51
CA ILE A 145 -7.70 6.57 -9.12
C ILE A 145 -8.38 5.59 -8.16
N PHE A 146 -7.61 4.71 -7.48
CA PHE A 146 -8.17 3.69 -6.59
C PHE A 146 -8.66 4.22 -5.24
N THR A 147 -8.48 5.50 -4.96
CA THR A 147 -9.12 6.16 -3.82
C THR A 147 -10.44 6.82 -4.18
N ARG A 148 -10.79 6.84 -5.47
CA ARG A 148 -12.07 7.29 -6.00
C ARG A 148 -13.07 6.16 -6.13
N ILE A 149 -12.57 4.93 -6.17
CA ILE A 149 -13.35 3.70 -6.09
C ILE A 149 -13.37 3.27 -4.63
N ILE A 150 -14.53 2.91 -4.11
CA ILE A 150 -14.69 2.48 -2.71
C ILE A 150 -14.21 1.03 -2.57
N ILE A 151 -12.90 0.85 -2.44
CA ILE A 151 -12.24 -0.44 -2.17
C ILE A 151 -11.33 -0.35 -0.95
N PRO A 152 -11.10 -1.47 -0.23
CA PRO A 152 -10.31 -1.46 1.01
C PRO A 152 -8.81 -1.25 0.80
N ASP A 153 -8.29 -1.27 -0.42
CA ASP A 153 -6.87 -1.35 -0.74
C ASP A 153 -6.05 -0.16 -0.25
N ALA A 154 -6.62 1.05 -0.25
CA ALA A 154 -5.99 2.21 0.35
C ALA A 154 -5.78 2.05 1.87
N MET A 155 -6.74 1.44 2.57
CA MET A 155 -6.61 1.12 4.00
C MET A 155 -5.56 0.02 4.23
N VAL A 156 -5.47 -0.99 3.34
CA VAL A 156 -4.41 -2.00 3.37
C VAL A 156 -3.04 -1.33 3.28
N CYS A 157 -2.86 -0.38 2.35
CA CYS A 157 -1.62 0.39 2.22
C CYS A 157 -1.29 1.16 3.51
N LEU A 158 -2.30 1.79 4.14
CA LEU A 158 -2.12 2.52 5.39
C LEU A 158 -1.62 1.63 6.52
N TRP A 159 -2.34 0.54 6.80
CA TRP A 159 -2.01 -0.36 7.90
C TRP A 159 -0.69 -1.09 7.68
N LEU A 160 -0.42 -1.53 6.44
CA LEU A 160 0.86 -2.16 6.09
C LEU A 160 2.03 -1.18 6.26
N THR A 161 1.86 0.08 5.79
CA THR A 161 2.89 1.12 5.93
C THR A 161 3.16 1.41 7.40
N LEU A 162 2.12 1.55 8.21
CA LEU A 162 2.25 1.84 9.63
C LEU A 162 2.88 0.67 10.40
N ALA A 163 2.48 -0.58 10.08
CA ALA A 163 3.10 -1.77 10.66
C ALA A 163 4.61 -1.80 10.37
N LEU A 164 5.01 -1.69 9.11
CA LEU A 164 6.41 -1.74 8.72
C LEU A 164 7.21 -0.52 9.21
N TYR A 165 6.56 0.63 9.37
CA TYR A 165 7.18 1.78 10.02
C TYR A 165 7.45 1.53 11.51
N CYS A 166 6.50 0.93 12.25
CA CYS A 166 6.71 0.52 13.64
C CYS A 166 7.86 -0.49 13.76
N TYR A 167 7.87 -1.52 12.90
CA TYR A 167 8.98 -2.48 12.84
C TYR A 167 10.32 -1.78 12.56
N TRP A 168 10.39 -0.92 11.55
CA TRP A 168 11.59 -0.16 11.23
C TRP A 168 12.09 0.67 12.42
N LEU A 169 11.20 1.29 13.17
CA LEU A 169 11.56 2.03 14.40
C LEU A 169 12.19 1.13 15.47
N THR A 170 11.74 -0.14 15.59
CA THR A 170 12.37 -1.09 16.54
C THR A 170 13.81 -1.44 16.12
N GLU A 171 14.08 -1.50 14.82
CA GLU A 171 15.43 -1.77 14.30
C GLU A 171 16.37 -0.57 14.55
N GLN A 172 15.89 0.66 14.33
CA GLN A 172 16.68 1.88 14.56
C GLN A 172 17.03 2.11 16.03
N SER A 173 16.12 1.84 16.94
CA SER A 173 16.37 1.97 18.39
C SER A 173 17.51 1.07 18.86
N THR A 174 17.62 -0.13 18.30
CA THR A 174 18.67 -1.09 18.60
C THR A 174 20.04 -0.67 18.05
N GLU A 175 20.07 -0.05 16.86
CA GLU A 175 21.33 0.43 16.24
C GLU A 175 21.92 1.65 16.96
N GLN A 176 21.10 2.59 17.41
CA GLN A 176 21.56 3.77 18.16
C GLN A 176 22.19 3.42 19.50
N GLN A 177 21.74 2.37 20.16
CA GLN A 177 22.31 1.93 21.44
C GLN A 177 23.64 1.16 21.27
N ASN A 178 23.83 0.49 20.13
CA ASN A 178 25.07 -0.21 19.80
C ASN A 178 26.15 0.70 19.19
N GLY A 179 25.81 1.91 18.79
CA GLY A 179 26.64 2.83 18.02
C GLY A 179 27.01 4.13 18.71
N VAL A 180 27.04 4.19 20.05
CA VAL A 180 27.56 5.38 20.77
C VAL A 180 29.08 5.37 20.67
N PRO A 181 29.75 6.26 19.90
CA PRO A 181 31.18 6.51 20.08
C PRO A 181 31.32 7.27 21.40
N HIS A 182 31.87 6.62 22.39
CA HIS A 182 32.39 7.32 23.55
C HIS A 182 33.59 8.17 23.11
N ASP A 183 33.32 9.38 22.66
CA ASP A 183 34.33 10.43 22.58
C ASP A 183 34.39 11.13 23.95
N ARG A 184 34.92 10.41 24.92
CA ARG A 184 35.57 10.97 26.12
C ARG A 184 36.85 10.21 26.35
N ARG A 185 37.93 10.81 25.86
CA ARG A 185 39.28 10.49 26.32
C ARG A 185 39.37 10.67 27.85
N SER A 186 39.22 9.57 28.57
CA SER A 186 39.87 9.44 29.89
C SER A 186 41.00 8.43 29.72
N LEU A 187 42.18 8.96 29.64
CA LEU A 187 43.42 8.25 29.90
C LEU A 187 43.35 7.76 31.35
N ILE A 188 43.07 6.50 31.61
CA ILE A 188 43.57 5.68 32.71
C ILE A 188 42.83 4.31 32.72
N ALA A 189 43.67 3.32 32.58
CA ALA A 189 43.63 1.93 33.06
C ALA A 189 42.87 0.85 32.25
N PRO A 190 43.61 -0.21 31.91
CA PRO A 190 43.08 -1.47 31.40
C PRO A 190 42.96 -2.46 32.56
N ILE A 191 41.78 -2.83 32.99
CA ILE A 191 41.59 -4.06 33.77
C ILE A 191 40.24 -4.66 33.33
N VAL A 192 40.35 -5.79 32.64
CA VAL A 192 39.44 -6.94 32.62
C VAL A 192 37.99 -6.63 33.06
N GLY A 193 37.16 -6.30 32.11
CA GLY A 193 35.72 -6.30 32.28
C GLY A 193 35.08 -6.88 31.02
N SER A 194 34.52 -8.05 31.14
CA SER A 194 33.68 -8.67 30.12
C SER A 194 32.61 -7.67 29.65
N PHE A 195 32.77 -7.12 28.44
CA PHE A 195 31.74 -6.33 27.79
C PHE A 195 30.56 -7.28 27.43
N THR A 196 29.68 -7.50 28.38
CA THR A 196 28.33 -7.91 28.08
C THR A 196 27.67 -6.72 27.41
N THR A 197 27.63 -6.71 26.07
CA THR A 197 26.77 -5.84 25.29
C THR A 197 25.34 -6.13 25.73
N GLN A 198 24.82 -5.33 26.64
CA GLN A 198 23.45 -5.38 27.09
C GLN A 198 22.58 -5.00 25.86
N GLN A 199 22.13 -6.01 25.10
CA GLN A 199 21.20 -5.83 24.00
C GLN A 199 19.90 -5.32 24.61
N SER A 200 19.66 -4.01 24.52
CA SER A 200 18.41 -3.44 24.99
C SER A 200 17.25 -3.94 24.15
N ASN A 201 16.23 -4.41 24.81
CA ASN A 201 14.99 -4.81 24.17
C ASN A 201 14.34 -3.60 23.48
N PRO A 202 13.74 -3.77 22.29
CA PRO A 202 13.00 -2.68 21.65
C PRO A 202 11.83 -2.25 22.51
N ASN A 203 11.36 -1.01 22.30
CA ASN A 203 10.19 -0.50 23.00
C ASN A 203 8.96 -1.40 22.69
N PRO A 204 8.36 -2.07 23.69
CA PRO A 204 7.25 -2.99 23.48
C PRO A 204 6.01 -2.31 22.86
N ILE A 205 5.84 -1.01 23.08
CA ILE A 205 4.74 -0.24 22.47
C ILE A 205 4.81 -0.28 20.94
N LEU A 206 6.02 -0.24 20.34
CA LEU A 206 6.19 -0.34 18.90
C LEU A 206 5.83 -1.74 18.38
N CYS A 207 6.13 -2.79 19.15
CA CYS A 207 5.77 -4.16 18.83
C CYS A 207 4.24 -4.35 18.91
N TRP A 208 3.59 -3.79 19.91
CA TRP A 208 2.13 -3.81 20.05
C TRP A 208 1.44 -2.99 18.97
N ALA A 209 1.99 -1.82 18.62
CA ALA A 209 1.49 -1.01 17.51
C ALA A 209 1.60 -1.75 16.16
N PHE A 210 2.72 -2.46 15.92
CA PHE A 210 2.86 -3.35 14.77
C PHE A 210 1.75 -4.40 14.73
N ALA A 211 1.52 -5.10 15.85
CA ALA A 211 0.50 -6.14 15.97
C ALA A 211 -0.92 -5.58 15.79
N ALA A 212 -1.22 -4.42 16.36
CA ALA A 212 -2.50 -3.73 16.20
C ALA A 212 -2.74 -3.33 14.73
N CYS A 213 -1.72 -2.82 14.04
CA CYS A 213 -1.82 -2.51 12.61
C CYS A 213 -2.06 -3.76 11.76
N CYS A 214 -1.40 -4.89 12.07
CA CYS A 214 -1.67 -6.17 11.42
C CYS A 214 -3.12 -6.63 11.66
N ALA A 215 -3.64 -6.49 12.87
CA ALA A 215 -5.02 -6.85 13.22
C ALA A 215 -6.04 -5.99 12.48
N LEU A 216 -5.85 -4.67 12.43
CA LEU A 216 -6.69 -3.75 11.66
C LEU A 216 -6.61 -4.05 10.16
N ASN A 217 -5.45 -4.45 9.67
CA ASN A 217 -5.28 -4.85 8.28
C ASN A 217 -6.03 -6.15 7.95
N VAL A 218 -6.03 -7.13 8.88
CA VAL A 218 -6.85 -8.35 8.76
C VAL A 218 -8.34 -8.00 8.75
N LEU A 219 -8.79 -7.09 9.60
CA LEU A 219 -10.18 -6.57 9.59
C LEU A 219 -10.49 -5.70 8.36
N THR A 220 -9.49 -5.32 7.56
CA THR A 220 -9.66 -4.57 6.31
C THR A 220 -9.82 -5.50 5.11
N LYS A 221 -8.93 -6.49 4.95
CA LYS A 221 -8.88 -7.32 3.72
C LYS A 221 -8.45 -8.77 3.99
N GLY A 222 -8.57 -9.27 5.21
CA GLY A 222 -8.31 -10.66 5.56
C GLY A 222 -6.83 -11.00 5.74
N LEU A 223 -6.48 -12.27 5.48
CA LEU A 223 -5.19 -12.85 5.86
C LEU A 223 -3.95 -12.13 5.30
N ILE A 224 -4.04 -11.47 4.15
CA ILE A 224 -2.93 -10.67 3.61
C ILE A 224 -2.46 -9.59 4.58
N GLY A 225 -3.37 -9.13 5.47
CA GLY A 225 -3.08 -8.13 6.49
C GLY A 225 -2.03 -8.54 7.51
N ILE A 226 -1.83 -9.84 7.74
CA ILE A 226 -0.79 -10.39 8.61
C ILE A 226 0.31 -11.10 7.81
N VAL A 227 -0.05 -11.77 6.72
CA VAL A 227 0.90 -12.56 5.91
C VAL A 227 2.00 -11.66 5.35
N PHE A 228 1.66 -10.52 4.73
CA PHE A 228 2.66 -9.62 4.15
C PHE A 228 3.60 -9.03 5.19
N PRO A 229 3.13 -8.38 6.28
CA PRO A 229 4.05 -7.85 7.28
C PRO A 229 5.00 -8.91 7.85
N ILE A 230 4.49 -10.10 8.17
CA ILE A 230 5.31 -11.19 8.73
C ILE A 230 6.35 -11.67 7.71
N LEU A 231 5.97 -11.95 6.46
CA LEU A 231 6.90 -12.39 5.43
C LEU A 231 7.99 -11.35 5.16
N ILE A 232 7.63 -10.06 5.11
CA ILE A 232 8.58 -8.97 4.90
C ILE A 232 9.57 -8.87 6.07
N VAL A 233 9.08 -8.94 7.31
CA VAL A 233 9.92 -8.90 8.51
C VAL A 233 10.86 -10.10 8.56
N LEU A 234 10.35 -11.31 8.33
CA LEU A 234 11.16 -12.52 8.33
C LEU A 234 12.23 -12.50 7.23
N ALA A 235 11.87 -12.10 6.01
CA ALA A 235 12.81 -11.96 4.91
C ALA A 235 13.90 -10.92 5.22
N HIS A 236 13.51 -9.77 5.78
CA HIS A 236 14.46 -8.72 6.18
C HIS A 236 15.40 -9.22 7.27
N LEU A 237 14.91 -9.88 8.30
CA LEU A 237 15.73 -10.47 9.36
C LEU A 237 16.67 -11.56 8.83
N ALA A 238 16.18 -12.44 7.94
CA ALA A 238 16.98 -13.50 7.33
C ALA A 238 18.15 -12.95 6.51
N LEU A 239 17.96 -11.82 5.82
CA LEU A 239 19.00 -11.19 4.98
C LEU A 239 19.93 -10.22 5.74
N THR A 240 19.52 -9.74 6.92
CA THR A 240 20.32 -8.77 7.70
C THR A 240 21.03 -9.40 8.88
N ARG A 241 20.60 -10.57 9.37
CA ARG A 241 21.20 -11.26 10.51
C ARG A 241 22.16 -12.36 10.06
N ARG A 242 23.22 -12.56 10.84
CA ARG A 242 24.35 -13.46 10.49
C ARG A 242 23.95 -14.93 10.40
N ASN A 243 23.01 -15.40 11.23
CA ASN A 243 22.62 -16.79 11.32
C ASN A 243 21.20 -16.96 11.89
N ALA A 244 20.66 -18.17 11.81
CA ALA A 244 19.32 -18.47 12.29
C ALA A 244 19.12 -18.18 13.79
N ARG A 245 20.16 -18.42 14.61
CA ARG A 245 20.09 -18.10 16.05
C ARG A 245 19.87 -16.59 16.28
N ALA A 246 20.58 -15.73 15.55
CA ALA A 246 20.41 -14.29 15.64
C ALA A 246 19.02 -13.82 15.16
N VAL A 247 18.45 -14.47 14.14
CA VAL A 247 17.08 -14.24 13.70
C VAL A 247 16.09 -14.61 14.82
N LEU A 248 16.19 -15.81 15.38
CA LEU A 248 15.31 -16.28 16.46
C LEU A 248 15.42 -15.41 17.71
N THR A 249 16.64 -15.04 18.10
CA THR A 249 16.86 -14.12 19.22
C THR A 249 16.16 -12.78 18.98
N ARG A 250 16.25 -12.23 17.73
CA ARG A 250 15.60 -10.98 17.39
C ARG A 250 14.08 -11.11 17.43
N ILE A 251 13.52 -12.18 16.90
CA ILE A 251 12.07 -12.46 16.97
C ILE A 251 11.62 -12.50 18.44
N GLY A 252 12.38 -13.17 19.33
CA GLY A 252 12.08 -13.19 20.78
C GLY A 252 12.05 -11.80 21.40
N GLN A 253 12.95 -10.88 20.96
CA GLN A 253 12.99 -9.49 21.44
C GLN A 253 11.80 -8.63 20.95
N LEU A 254 11.12 -9.00 19.86
CA LEU A 254 9.94 -8.29 19.35
C LEU A 254 8.67 -8.57 20.17
N ALA A 255 8.81 -9.08 21.39
CA ALA A 255 7.71 -9.36 22.31
C ALA A 255 6.56 -10.18 21.67
N PRO A 256 6.83 -11.35 21.04
CA PRO A 256 5.89 -12.07 20.22
C PRO A 256 4.61 -12.48 20.97
N ILE A 257 4.72 -12.90 22.23
CA ILE A 257 3.57 -13.35 23.03
C ILE A 257 2.58 -12.20 23.26
N SER A 258 3.07 -11.07 23.81
CA SER A 258 2.19 -9.92 24.07
C SER A 258 1.68 -9.28 22.76
N SER A 259 2.48 -9.28 21.70
CA SER A 259 2.05 -8.83 20.37
C SER A 259 0.94 -9.71 19.80
N THR A 260 1.01 -11.04 19.98
CA THR A 260 -0.04 -11.98 19.59
C THR A 260 -1.32 -11.73 20.40
N ILE A 261 -1.23 -11.47 21.70
CA ILE A 261 -2.40 -11.12 22.53
C ILE A 261 -3.06 -9.84 21.99
N VAL A 262 -2.29 -8.78 21.71
CA VAL A 262 -2.82 -7.54 21.12
C VAL A 262 -3.48 -7.81 19.77
N PHE A 263 -2.84 -8.57 18.90
CA PHE A 263 -3.41 -8.95 17.61
C PHE A 263 -4.75 -9.68 17.76
N LEU A 264 -4.79 -10.73 18.58
CA LEU A 264 -6.00 -11.53 18.79
C LEU A 264 -7.10 -10.74 19.47
N SER A 265 -6.79 -9.86 20.44
CA SER A 265 -7.81 -9.04 21.11
C SER A 265 -8.55 -8.09 20.17
N ILE A 266 -7.89 -7.68 19.07
CA ILE A 266 -8.49 -6.79 18.06
C ILE A 266 -9.16 -7.60 16.94
N ALA A 267 -8.47 -8.61 16.39
CA ALA A 267 -8.96 -9.32 15.22
C ALA A 267 -9.99 -10.42 15.56
N ALA A 268 -9.76 -11.20 16.62
CA ALA A 268 -10.55 -12.39 16.90
C ALA A 268 -12.03 -12.13 17.24
N PRO A 269 -12.43 -11.07 17.97
CA PRO A 269 -13.82 -10.87 18.36
C PRO A 269 -14.79 -10.89 17.17
N TRP A 270 -14.52 -10.12 16.12
CA TRP A 270 -15.39 -10.11 14.93
C TRP A 270 -15.40 -11.48 14.23
N HIS A 271 -14.23 -12.11 14.06
CA HIS A 271 -14.14 -13.41 13.38
C HIS A 271 -14.91 -14.51 14.11
N ILE A 272 -14.91 -14.47 15.45
CA ILE A 272 -15.69 -15.40 16.26
C ILE A 272 -17.18 -15.11 16.11
N LEU A 273 -17.59 -13.85 16.27
CA LEU A 273 -19.00 -13.46 16.20
C LEU A 273 -19.61 -13.76 14.84
N ILE A 274 -18.94 -13.44 13.73
CA ILE A 274 -19.44 -13.71 12.38
C ILE A 274 -19.53 -15.22 12.09
N ALA A 275 -18.58 -16.02 12.60
CA ALA A 275 -18.60 -17.47 12.45
C ALA A 275 -19.78 -18.09 13.21
N LEU A 276 -20.07 -17.61 14.43
CA LEU A 276 -21.22 -18.05 15.22
C LEU A 276 -22.56 -17.62 14.62
N ALA A 277 -22.61 -16.41 14.04
CA ALA A 277 -23.82 -15.88 13.40
C ALA A 277 -24.12 -16.57 12.06
N ASN A 278 -23.12 -17.14 11.39
CA ASN A 278 -23.27 -17.76 10.08
C ASN A 278 -22.65 -19.18 10.03
N PRO A 279 -23.24 -20.15 10.75
CA PRO A 279 -22.78 -21.53 10.75
C PRO A 279 -23.10 -22.25 9.43
N THR A 280 -22.49 -23.40 9.21
CA THR A 280 -22.86 -24.31 8.11
C THR A 280 -24.29 -24.78 8.27
N GLN A 281 -25.05 -24.82 7.17
CA GLN A 281 -26.44 -25.29 7.11
C GLN A 281 -26.50 -26.54 6.24
N GLY A 282 -27.24 -27.56 6.71
CA GLY A 282 -27.37 -28.84 6.02
C GLY A 282 -26.02 -29.58 5.89
N HIS A 283 -25.89 -30.30 4.79
CA HIS A 283 -24.70 -31.10 4.44
C HIS A 283 -24.12 -30.65 3.10
N PRO A 284 -23.41 -29.51 3.04
CA PRO A 284 -22.80 -29.05 1.80
C PRO A 284 -21.75 -30.04 1.33
N GLY A 285 -21.57 -30.14 0.01
CA GLY A 285 -20.56 -31.01 -0.60
C GLY A 285 -19.13 -30.67 -0.15
N ASN A 286 -18.22 -31.64 -0.24
CA ASN A 286 -16.80 -31.42 0.04
C ASN A 286 -16.02 -31.13 -1.24
N LEU A 287 -14.86 -30.50 -1.06
CA LEU A 287 -13.86 -30.39 -2.13
C LEU A 287 -13.45 -31.80 -2.60
N ALA A 288 -13.54 -32.06 -3.89
CA ALA A 288 -13.13 -33.34 -4.48
C ALA A 288 -12.10 -33.09 -5.60
N PHE A 289 -11.16 -34.00 -5.74
CA PHE A 289 -10.22 -34.01 -6.86
C PHE A 289 -10.53 -35.20 -7.76
N THR A 290 -11.21 -34.94 -8.87
CA THR A 290 -11.65 -35.98 -9.83
C THR A 290 -11.20 -35.60 -11.25
N ASN A 291 -10.76 -36.60 -12.00
CA ASN A 291 -10.31 -36.40 -13.39
C ASN A 291 -9.23 -35.31 -13.54
N HIS A 292 -8.27 -35.25 -12.61
CA HIS A 292 -7.20 -34.25 -12.58
C HIS A 292 -7.66 -32.79 -12.38
N HIS A 293 -8.92 -32.56 -11.96
CA HIS A 293 -9.46 -31.25 -11.67
C HIS A 293 -10.07 -31.17 -10.28
N TRP A 294 -9.92 -30.01 -9.64
CA TRP A 294 -10.61 -29.71 -8.40
C TRP A 294 -12.07 -29.37 -8.68
N GLN A 295 -12.97 -30.09 -8.03
CA GLN A 295 -14.39 -29.79 -7.99
C GLN A 295 -14.71 -29.04 -6.69
N VAL A 296 -15.16 -27.81 -6.84
CA VAL A 296 -15.58 -26.97 -5.71
C VAL A 296 -17.12 -27.08 -5.61
N PRO A 297 -17.65 -27.48 -4.44
CA PRO A 297 -19.08 -27.64 -4.29
C PRO A 297 -19.81 -26.29 -4.40
N LEU A 298 -20.86 -26.25 -5.20
CA LEU A 298 -21.77 -25.12 -5.26
C LEU A 298 -22.77 -25.20 -4.10
N PRO A 299 -23.25 -24.06 -3.56
CA PRO A 299 -24.35 -24.05 -2.62
C PRO A 299 -25.61 -24.58 -3.31
N THR A 300 -26.31 -25.49 -2.63
CA THR A 300 -27.59 -26.04 -3.05
C THR A 300 -28.65 -25.73 -1.98
N ASP A 301 -29.94 -25.86 -2.30
CA ASP A 301 -31.03 -25.53 -1.40
C ASP A 301 -30.87 -26.18 -0.02
N GLY A 302 -30.75 -25.37 1.01
CA GLY A 302 -30.55 -25.80 2.40
C GLY A 302 -29.16 -26.36 2.74
N ASN A 303 -28.25 -26.45 1.77
CA ASN A 303 -26.90 -26.97 1.97
C ASN A 303 -25.86 -25.89 1.63
N VAL A 304 -25.51 -25.09 2.61
CA VAL A 304 -24.62 -23.93 2.45
C VAL A 304 -23.48 -24.01 3.45
N HIS A 305 -22.28 -23.89 2.97
CA HIS A 305 -21.10 -23.73 3.84
C HIS A 305 -21.24 -22.49 4.72
N GLY A 306 -20.84 -22.62 6.00
CA GLY A 306 -20.78 -21.50 6.93
C GLY A 306 -19.68 -20.50 6.57
N TRP A 307 -19.69 -19.35 7.26
CA TRP A 307 -18.73 -18.25 7.01
C TRP A 307 -17.26 -18.70 7.09
N LEU A 308 -16.89 -19.58 8.03
CA LEU A 308 -15.49 -20.04 8.15
C LEU A 308 -14.97 -20.67 6.85
N TRP A 309 -15.76 -21.57 6.26
CA TRP A 309 -15.37 -22.19 5.00
C TRP A 309 -15.37 -21.16 3.87
N PHE A 310 -16.45 -20.38 3.76
CA PHE A 310 -16.60 -19.41 2.69
C PHE A 310 -15.47 -18.38 2.71
N TYR A 311 -15.15 -17.84 3.89
CA TYR A 311 -14.15 -16.80 4.02
C TYR A 311 -12.71 -17.33 3.90
N PHE A 312 -12.33 -18.36 4.67
CA PHE A 312 -10.96 -18.87 4.68
C PHE A 312 -10.66 -19.80 3.52
N VAL A 313 -11.59 -20.68 3.14
CA VAL A 313 -11.36 -21.64 2.06
C VAL A 313 -11.68 -20.98 0.71
N ASN A 314 -12.90 -20.49 0.49
CA ASN A 314 -13.29 -19.97 -0.82
C ASN A 314 -12.61 -18.62 -1.15
N GLU A 315 -12.73 -17.61 -0.27
CA GLU A 315 -12.24 -16.25 -0.54
C GLU A 315 -10.72 -16.07 -0.34
N HIS A 316 -10.04 -16.96 0.37
CA HIS A 316 -8.59 -16.87 0.53
C HIS A 316 -7.86 -17.98 -0.21
N LEU A 317 -8.09 -19.27 0.12
CA LEU A 317 -7.35 -20.37 -0.47
C LEU A 317 -7.74 -20.62 -1.94
N LEU A 318 -9.01 -20.84 -2.21
CA LEU A 318 -9.48 -21.15 -3.57
C LEU A 318 -9.34 -19.95 -4.50
N ARG A 319 -9.55 -18.73 -4.00
CA ARG A 319 -9.26 -17.51 -4.74
C ARG A 319 -7.77 -17.39 -5.09
N TYR A 320 -6.87 -17.71 -4.15
CA TYR A 320 -5.43 -17.75 -4.44
C TYR A 320 -5.10 -18.75 -5.54
N LEU A 321 -5.73 -19.92 -5.52
CA LEU A 321 -5.54 -20.99 -6.51
C LEU A 321 -6.33 -20.79 -7.82
N ASN A 322 -7.06 -19.68 -7.97
CA ASN A 322 -7.95 -19.40 -9.10
C ASN A 322 -9.10 -20.41 -9.27
N LEU A 323 -9.60 -20.94 -8.14
CA LEU A 323 -10.67 -21.93 -8.04
C LEU A 323 -11.91 -21.41 -7.27
N ARG A 324 -11.98 -20.12 -6.99
CA ARG A 324 -13.09 -19.48 -6.25
C ARG A 324 -14.44 -19.72 -6.95
N VAL A 325 -15.47 -19.90 -6.15
CA VAL A 325 -16.85 -20.06 -6.60
C VAL A 325 -17.76 -19.04 -5.85
N PRO A 326 -18.68 -18.36 -6.55
CA PRO A 326 -18.82 -18.25 -8.00
C PRO A 326 -17.62 -17.51 -8.61
N ARG A 327 -17.29 -17.83 -9.86
CA ARG A 327 -16.26 -17.14 -10.61
C ARG A 327 -16.89 -15.98 -11.38
N ASP A 328 -16.80 -14.80 -10.85
CA ASP A 328 -17.45 -13.57 -11.33
C ASP A 328 -16.50 -12.63 -12.08
N TYR A 329 -15.21 -12.94 -12.15
CA TYR A 329 -14.22 -12.18 -12.92
C TYR A 329 -13.03 -13.06 -13.33
N ASP A 330 -12.38 -12.69 -14.41
CA ASP A 330 -11.14 -13.31 -14.86
C ASP A 330 -9.90 -12.72 -14.20
N THR A 331 -8.79 -13.45 -14.29
CA THR A 331 -7.52 -12.99 -13.74
C THR A 331 -6.76 -12.13 -14.74
N VAL A 332 -6.26 -10.99 -14.33
CA VAL A 332 -5.43 -10.10 -15.16
C VAL A 332 -4.19 -10.85 -15.64
N PRO A 333 -3.85 -10.83 -16.94
CA PRO A 333 -2.63 -11.45 -17.46
C PRO A 333 -1.37 -10.97 -16.76
N LEU A 334 -0.40 -11.86 -16.55
CA LEU A 334 0.79 -11.56 -15.77
C LEU A 334 1.60 -10.37 -16.31
N TYR A 335 1.76 -10.28 -17.62
CA TYR A 335 2.47 -9.17 -18.27
C TYR A 335 1.77 -7.84 -18.04
N LEU A 336 0.45 -7.84 -18.06
CA LEU A 336 -0.36 -6.65 -17.81
C LEU A 336 -0.30 -6.24 -16.34
N PHE A 337 -0.37 -7.21 -15.41
CA PHE A 337 -0.22 -6.95 -13.97
C PHE A 337 1.09 -6.23 -13.64
N TRP A 338 2.22 -6.65 -14.24
CA TRP A 338 3.51 -5.97 -14.08
C TRP A 338 3.58 -4.63 -14.84
N GLY A 339 2.93 -4.54 -16.00
CA GLY A 339 2.81 -3.29 -16.76
C GLY A 339 1.99 -2.23 -16.02
N LEU A 340 0.89 -2.65 -15.38
CA LEU A 340 0.03 -1.77 -14.58
C LEU A 340 0.78 -1.17 -13.39
N LEU A 341 1.76 -1.86 -12.80
CA LEU A 341 2.62 -1.26 -11.77
C LEU A 341 3.27 0.04 -12.24
N LEU A 342 3.75 0.07 -13.49
CA LEU A 342 4.37 1.27 -14.07
C LEU A 342 3.33 2.38 -14.32
N ILE A 343 2.14 2.01 -14.75
CA ILE A 343 1.02 2.94 -15.00
C ILE A 343 0.55 3.54 -13.68
N TRP A 344 0.33 2.72 -12.65
CA TRP A 344 -0.15 3.20 -11.35
C TRP A 344 0.87 4.06 -10.60
N LEU A 345 2.17 3.87 -10.90
CA LEU A 345 3.24 4.71 -10.34
C LEU A 345 3.50 5.99 -11.17
N MET A 346 2.87 6.15 -12.34
CA MET A 346 3.04 7.35 -13.15
C MET A 346 2.68 8.63 -12.38
N PRO A 347 3.39 9.75 -12.67
CA PRO A 347 4.49 9.92 -13.62
C PRO A 347 5.85 9.44 -13.10
N TRP A 348 5.94 8.93 -11.86
CA TRP A 348 7.18 8.63 -11.14
C TRP A 348 7.84 7.31 -11.55
N SER A 349 7.14 6.47 -12.30
CA SER A 349 7.67 5.20 -12.84
C SER A 349 8.94 5.38 -13.67
N ALA A 350 9.13 6.54 -14.31
CA ALA A 350 10.34 6.88 -15.03
C ALA A 350 11.62 6.84 -14.17
N PHE A 351 11.49 7.06 -12.86
CA PHE A 351 12.61 7.01 -11.90
C PHE A 351 12.79 5.64 -11.26
N LEU A 352 11.84 4.73 -11.43
CA LEU A 352 11.76 3.45 -10.72
C LEU A 352 13.04 2.62 -10.88
N LEU A 353 13.53 2.45 -12.10
CA LEU A 353 14.73 1.63 -12.35
C LEU A 353 15.96 2.18 -11.63
N ARG A 354 16.11 3.49 -11.53
CA ARG A 354 17.22 4.13 -10.80
C ARG A 354 17.08 3.89 -9.30
N ALA A 355 15.88 4.07 -8.75
CA ALA A 355 15.59 3.82 -7.35
C ALA A 355 15.84 2.36 -6.97
N LEU A 356 15.39 1.39 -7.78
CA LEU A 356 15.61 -0.03 -7.54
C LEU A 356 17.09 -0.44 -7.53
N ARG A 357 17.93 0.22 -8.34
CA ARG A 357 19.39 0.00 -8.35
C ARG A 357 20.09 0.42 -7.06
N THR A 358 19.45 1.23 -6.21
CA THR A 358 19.99 1.62 -4.90
C THR A 358 19.84 0.54 -3.83
N ILE A 359 19.05 -0.50 -4.10
CA ILE A 359 18.83 -1.61 -3.16
C ILE A 359 20.07 -2.52 -3.14
N PRO A 360 20.61 -2.86 -1.97
CA PRO A 360 21.87 -3.59 -1.85
C PRO A 360 21.72 -5.12 -2.03
N TRP A 361 20.98 -5.59 -3.05
CA TRP A 361 20.72 -7.02 -3.26
C TRP A 361 22.00 -7.87 -3.30
N ARG A 362 23.02 -7.41 -4.04
CA ARG A 362 24.28 -8.15 -4.19
C ARG A 362 25.04 -8.31 -2.87
N LYS A 363 24.94 -7.33 -1.96
CA LYS A 363 25.56 -7.40 -0.64
C LYS A 363 24.81 -8.35 0.29
N SER A 364 23.48 -8.37 0.17
CA SER A 364 22.59 -9.16 1.05
C SER A 364 22.56 -10.64 0.67
N LEU A 365 22.72 -10.99 -0.61
CA LEU A 365 22.65 -12.36 -1.13
C LEU A 365 24.00 -13.06 -1.20
N ARG A 366 25.13 -12.41 -0.90
CA ARG A 366 26.44 -13.05 -0.87
C ARG A 366 26.54 -13.98 0.33
N PRO A 367 27.12 -15.21 0.18
CA PRO A 367 27.30 -16.12 1.28
C PRO A 367 28.13 -15.48 2.39
N LEU A 368 27.83 -15.87 3.62
CA LEU A 368 28.22 -15.40 4.94
C LEU A 368 29.74 -15.23 5.23
N VAL A 369 30.61 -15.37 4.24
CA VAL A 369 32.07 -15.36 4.40
C VAL A 369 32.68 -13.94 4.47
N SER A 370 31.94 -12.91 4.03
CA SER A 370 32.41 -11.52 4.14
C SER A 370 31.49 -10.71 5.05
N ILE A 371 31.93 -10.52 6.28
CA ILE A 371 31.24 -9.75 7.35
C ILE A 371 31.23 -8.26 6.96
N ARG A 372 30.35 -7.86 6.07
CA ARG A 372 29.98 -6.45 5.94
C ARG A 372 28.56 -6.27 6.47
N THR A 373 28.47 -5.73 7.67
CA THR A 373 27.19 -5.23 8.22
C THR A 373 26.64 -4.17 7.27
N LEU A 374 25.38 -4.33 6.87
CA LEU A 374 24.69 -3.31 6.08
C LEU A 374 24.63 -2.00 6.89
N MET A 375 24.90 -0.89 6.23
CA MET A 375 24.68 0.41 6.86
C MET A 375 23.17 0.63 7.11
N PRO A 376 22.76 1.45 8.09
CA PRO A 376 21.35 1.69 8.40
C PRO A 376 20.50 2.08 7.18
N LYS A 377 21.03 2.96 6.31
CA LYS A 377 20.35 3.33 5.05
C LYS A 377 20.24 2.16 4.07
N GLU A 378 21.23 1.28 4.01
CA GLU A 378 21.21 0.09 3.15
C GLU A 378 20.18 -0.94 3.65
N SER A 379 20.13 -1.17 4.97
CA SER A 379 19.14 -2.02 5.62
C SER A 379 17.71 -1.51 5.37
N THR A 380 17.49 -0.19 5.48
CA THR A 380 16.20 0.42 5.16
C THR A 380 15.82 0.22 3.68
N ARG A 381 16.73 0.44 2.73
CA ARG A 381 16.45 0.21 1.31
C ARG A 381 16.17 -1.26 1.00
N LEU A 382 16.83 -2.18 1.68
CA LEU A 382 16.54 -3.61 1.57
C LEU A 382 15.12 -3.93 2.07
N LEU A 383 14.73 -3.40 3.24
CA LEU A 383 13.37 -3.54 3.76
C LEU A 383 12.32 -3.05 2.76
N LEU A 384 12.52 -1.86 2.19
CA LEU A 384 11.62 -1.30 1.18
C LEU A 384 11.58 -2.15 -0.10
N GLY A 385 12.72 -2.69 -0.54
CA GLY A 385 12.78 -3.59 -1.69
C GLY A 385 12.04 -4.91 -1.45
N LEU A 386 12.19 -5.52 -0.28
CA LEU A 386 11.46 -6.72 0.11
C LEU A 386 9.96 -6.45 0.23
N TRP A 387 9.59 -5.32 0.82
CA TRP A 387 8.19 -4.92 0.90
C TRP A 387 7.56 -4.72 -0.48
N ALA A 388 8.26 -4.13 -1.43
CA ALA A 388 7.75 -4.01 -2.80
C ALA A 388 7.64 -5.38 -3.49
N ALA A 389 8.66 -6.24 -3.32
CA ALA A 389 8.75 -7.50 -4.05
C ALA A 389 7.76 -8.57 -3.54
N ILE A 390 7.56 -8.70 -2.22
CA ILE A 390 6.79 -9.79 -1.64
C ILE A 390 5.31 -9.77 -2.09
N PRO A 391 4.55 -8.65 -2.00
CA PRO A 391 3.18 -8.62 -2.50
C PRO A 391 3.10 -8.86 -4.02
N LEU A 392 4.03 -8.28 -4.81
CA LEU A 392 4.05 -8.48 -6.27
C LEU A 392 4.27 -9.95 -6.63
N LEU A 393 5.24 -10.62 -5.99
CA LEU A 393 5.50 -12.03 -6.22
C LEU A 393 4.33 -12.92 -5.76
N PHE A 394 3.75 -12.62 -4.60
CA PHE A 394 2.60 -13.34 -4.08
C PHE A 394 1.42 -13.29 -5.05
N PHE A 395 1.05 -12.10 -5.52
CA PHE A 395 -0.04 -11.96 -6.48
C PHE A 395 0.31 -12.40 -7.90
N SER A 396 1.60 -12.48 -8.26
CA SER A 396 2.00 -13.10 -9.53
C SER A 396 1.67 -14.60 -9.60
N LEU A 397 1.57 -15.26 -8.44
CA LEU A 397 1.23 -16.68 -8.31
C LEU A 397 -0.25 -16.94 -7.99
N SER A 398 -1.07 -15.90 -7.92
CA SER A 398 -2.48 -15.94 -7.50
C SER A 398 -3.41 -15.39 -8.56
N THR A 399 -4.72 -15.41 -8.30
CA THR A 399 -5.69 -14.58 -9.03
C THR A 399 -5.29 -13.12 -8.92
N ARG A 400 -5.20 -12.44 -10.05
CA ARG A 400 -4.73 -11.05 -10.15
C ARG A 400 -5.86 -10.10 -10.49
N GLN A 401 -5.85 -8.96 -9.81
CA GLN A 401 -6.63 -7.78 -10.17
C GLN A 401 -5.68 -6.60 -10.35
N GLU A 402 -6.06 -5.59 -11.12
CA GLU A 402 -5.22 -4.45 -11.45
C GLU A 402 -4.76 -3.66 -10.23
N TYR A 403 -5.57 -3.58 -9.18
CA TYR A 403 -5.27 -2.86 -7.94
C TYR A 403 -4.45 -3.66 -6.92
N TYR A 404 -4.17 -4.95 -7.16
CA TYR A 404 -3.36 -5.77 -6.23
C TYR A 404 -1.89 -5.35 -6.16
N VAL A 405 -1.43 -4.48 -7.05
CA VAL A 405 -0.10 -3.86 -6.95
C VAL A 405 -0.02 -2.72 -5.93
N LEU A 406 -1.16 -2.18 -5.46
CA LEU A 406 -1.21 -1.03 -4.54
C LEU A 406 -0.37 -1.20 -3.26
N PRO A 407 -0.35 -2.35 -2.56
CA PRO A 407 0.48 -2.55 -1.38
C PRO A 407 1.98 -2.38 -1.63
N SER A 408 2.43 -2.46 -2.88
CA SER A 408 3.82 -2.26 -3.28
C SER A 408 4.16 -0.81 -3.67
N LEU A 409 3.17 0.06 -3.85
CA LEU A 409 3.43 1.46 -4.22
C LEU A 409 4.13 2.25 -3.10
N PRO A 410 3.71 2.21 -1.81
CA PRO A 410 4.37 2.98 -0.76
C PRO A 410 5.88 2.73 -0.65
N PRO A 411 6.41 1.49 -0.63
CA PRO A 411 7.85 1.27 -0.59
C PRO A 411 8.58 1.75 -1.86
N LEU A 412 7.97 1.63 -3.04
CA LEU A 412 8.55 2.14 -4.29
C LEU A 412 8.62 3.66 -4.28
N ILE A 413 7.59 4.33 -3.78
CA ILE A 413 7.54 5.78 -3.59
C ILE A 413 8.63 6.23 -2.62
N LEU A 414 8.82 5.54 -1.51
CA LEU A 414 9.89 5.81 -0.53
C LEU A 414 11.28 5.65 -1.15
N LEU A 415 11.50 4.62 -1.99
CA LEU A 415 12.75 4.40 -2.70
C LEU A 415 13.03 5.50 -3.74
N ILE A 416 12.02 5.91 -4.50
CA ILE A 416 12.15 7.00 -5.49
C ILE A 416 12.46 8.32 -4.78
N ALA A 417 11.76 8.63 -3.69
CA ALA A 417 12.01 9.83 -2.92
C ALA A 417 13.43 9.86 -2.31
N ALA A 418 13.90 8.71 -1.82
CA ALA A 418 15.27 8.56 -1.34
C ALA A 418 16.29 8.83 -2.44
N TRP A 419 16.11 8.23 -3.62
CA TRP A 419 16.99 8.43 -4.75
C TRP A 419 17.01 9.89 -5.22
N LEU A 420 15.84 10.53 -5.38
CA LEU A 420 15.73 11.95 -5.75
C LEU A 420 16.40 12.88 -4.71
N ASN A 421 16.26 12.55 -3.43
CA ASN A 421 16.92 13.31 -2.37
C ASN A 421 18.45 13.17 -2.43
N ASP A 422 18.96 11.96 -2.65
CA ASP A 422 20.40 11.74 -2.79
C ASP A 422 20.96 12.47 -3.99
N GLU A 423 20.28 12.42 -5.16
CA GLU A 423 20.68 13.14 -6.36
C GLU A 423 20.71 14.66 -6.14
N ALA A 424 19.68 15.21 -5.47
CA ALA A 424 19.65 16.63 -5.14
C ALA A 424 20.77 17.02 -4.16
N THR A 425 21.09 16.18 -3.18
CA THR A 425 22.18 16.43 -2.22
C THR A 425 23.55 16.39 -2.91
N GLU A 426 23.76 15.43 -3.83
CA GLU A 426 24.98 15.36 -4.62
C GLU A 426 25.13 16.57 -5.54
N ALA A 427 24.05 17.02 -6.19
CA ALA A 427 24.07 18.20 -7.06
C ALA A 427 24.42 19.48 -6.30
N GLU A 428 23.97 19.62 -5.06
CA GLU A 428 24.29 20.75 -4.18
C GLU A 428 25.76 20.71 -3.72
N ALA A 429 26.33 19.52 -3.52
CA ALA A 429 27.70 19.34 -3.05
C ALA A 429 28.75 19.57 -4.17
N PHE A 430 28.38 19.35 -5.43
CA PHE A 430 29.27 19.47 -6.56
C PHE A 430 28.86 20.66 -7.43
N LEU A 431 29.79 21.64 -7.54
CA LEU A 431 29.66 22.80 -8.48
C LEU A 431 29.68 22.37 -9.96
N VAL A 432 29.97 21.11 -10.25
CA VAL A 432 30.00 20.53 -11.59
C VAL A 432 28.82 19.61 -11.80
N PRO A 433 28.11 19.66 -12.94
CA PRO A 433 26.95 18.79 -13.18
C PRO A 433 27.34 17.32 -13.06
N ASN A 434 26.78 16.65 -12.05
CA ASN A 434 26.96 15.21 -11.85
C ASN A 434 26.20 14.44 -12.95
N PRO A 435 26.74 13.30 -13.46
CA PRO A 435 26.03 12.42 -14.40
C PRO A 435 24.61 12.01 -13.93
N LEU A 436 24.39 11.90 -12.61
CA LEU A 436 23.07 11.60 -12.03
C LEU A 436 22.08 12.75 -12.23
N THR A 437 22.50 14.00 -12.03
CA THR A 437 21.69 15.20 -12.28
C THR A 437 21.31 15.30 -13.76
N ARG A 438 22.22 14.96 -14.67
CA ARG A 438 21.92 14.89 -16.11
C ARG A 438 20.91 13.80 -16.44
N ALA A 439 20.96 12.66 -15.73
CA ALA A 439 19.98 11.60 -15.92
C ALA A 439 18.58 12.05 -15.45
N GLY A 440 18.47 12.73 -14.30
CA GLY A 440 17.23 13.34 -13.82
C GLY A 440 16.64 14.35 -14.81
N GLN A 441 17.46 15.25 -15.34
CA GLN A 441 17.04 16.22 -16.37
C GLN A 441 16.51 15.53 -17.63
N ARG A 442 17.22 14.49 -18.13
CA ARG A 442 16.77 13.72 -19.31
C ARG A 442 15.44 13.04 -19.07
N ILE A 443 15.24 12.43 -17.90
CA ILE A 443 13.97 11.79 -17.55
C ILE A 443 12.86 12.84 -17.48
N SER A 444 13.11 14.02 -16.92
CA SER A 444 12.13 15.12 -16.88
C SER A 444 11.73 15.57 -18.30
N VAL A 445 12.69 15.64 -19.23
CA VAL A 445 12.40 15.94 -20.65
C VAL A 445 11.55 14.83 -21.29
N VAL A 446 11.88 13.56 -21.01
CA VAL A 446 11.07 12.42 -21.50
C VAL A 446 9.63 12.51 -20.99
N LEU A 447 9.45 12.81 -19.70
CA LEU A 447 8.11 12.98 -19.11
C LEU A 447 7.35 14.16 -19.73
N LEU A 448 8.05 15.27 -20.00
CA LEU A 448 7.44 16.41 -20.69
C LEU A 448 6.96 16.02 -22.09
N VAL A 449 7.79 15.30 -22.85
CA VAL A 449 7.42 14.82 -24.20
C VAL A 449 6.23 13.87 -24.15
N LEU A 450 6.25 12.87 -23.23
CA LEU A 450 5.16 11.93 -23.07
C LEU A 450 3.87 12.62 -22.62
N GLY A 451 3.97 13.56 -21.68
CA GLY A 451 2.84 14.38 -21.23
C GLY A 451 2.26 15.22 -22.37
N SER A 452 3.12 15.82 -23.19
CA SER A 452 2.68 16.58 -24.37
C SER A 452 1.97 15.70 -25.40
N ILE A 453 2.48 14.49 -25.66
CA ILE A 453 1.82 13.51 -26.54
C ILE A 453 0.47 13.12 -25.97
N ALA A 454 0.38 12.84 -24.67
CA ALA A 454 -0.89 12.49 -24.01
C ALA A 454 -1.90 13.64 -24.07
N ALA A 455 -1.45 14.88 -23.87
CA ALA A 455 -2.30 16.08 -23.99
C ALA A 455 -2.81 16.28 -25.41
N LEU A 456 -1.96 16.09 -26.43
CA LEU A 456 -2.37 16.14 -27.83
C LEU A 456 -3.36 15.05 -28.18
N LEU A 457 -3.17 13.81 -27.68
CA LEU A 457 -4.09 12.72 -27.88
C LEU A 457 -5.45 13.01 -27.22
N ALA A 458 -5.44 13.50 -25.97
CA ALA A 458 -6.65 13.92 -25.28
C ALA A 458 -7.39 15.02 -26.04
N GLY A 459 -6.68 16.03 -26.55
CA GLY A 459 -7.23 17.08 -27.40
C GLY A 459 -7.84 16.53 -28.69
N PHE A 460 -7.16 15.59 -29.34
CA PHE A 460 -7.68 14.91 -30.54
C PHE A 460 -8.98 14.14 -30.22
N LEU A 461 -9.02 13.39 -29.12
CA LEU A 461 -10.22 12.66 -28.69
C LEU A 461 -11.39 13.61 -28.41
N ILE A 462 -11.13 14.77 -27.78
CA ILE A 462 -12.16 15.80 -27.51
C ILE A 462 -12.77 16.32 -28.82
N LEU A 463 -11.93 16.55 -29.83
CA LEU A 463 -12.38 17.08 -31.14
C LEU A 463 -13.24 16.08 -31.92
N HIS A 464 -12.99 14.76 -31.73
CA HIS A 464 -13.69 13.69 -32.42
C HIS A 464 -14.84 13.08 -31.58
N ALA A 465 -14.97 13.47 -30.30
CA ALA A 465 -16.04 13.03 -29.42
C ALA A 465 -17.35 13.79 -29.74
N HIS A 466 -18.43 13.06 -29.91
CA HIS A 466 -19.75 13.63 -30.11
C HIS A 466 -20.48 13.67 -28.76
N PRO A 467 -21.01 14.83 -28.33
CA PRO A 467 -21.78 14.87 -27.09
C PRO A 467 -22.99 13.93 -27.18
N PRO A 468 -23.24 13.09 -26.17
CA PRO A 468 -24.42 12.27 -26.13
C PRO A 468 -25.69 13.15 -26.13
N GLY A 469 -26.74 12.70 -26.74
CA GLY A 469 -28.05 13.39 -26.68
C GLY A 469 -28.58 13.45 -25.26
N PRO A 470 -29.47 14.40 -24.92
CA PRO A 470 -29.99 14.58 -23.59
C PRO A 470 -30.70 13.33 -23.01
N ASP A 471 -31.22 12.46 -23.84
CA ASP A 471 -31.95 11.25 -23.46
C ASP A 471 -31.09 9.97 -23.60
N THR A 472 -29.79 10.09 -23.74
CA THR A 472 -28.91 8.94 -23.96
C THR A 472 -28.59 8.26 -22.65
N ASP A 473 -29.04 7.01 -22.45
CA ASP A 473 -28.64 6.17 -21.33
C ASP A 473 -27.18 5.71 -21.53
N LEU A 474 -26.27 6.29 -20.73
CA LEU A 474 -24.85 5.94 -20.74
C LEU A 474 -24.62 4.47 -20.39
N ALA A 475 -25.49 3.86 -19.59
CA ALA A 475 -25.37 2.43 -19.24
C ALA A 475 -25.62 1.53 -20.46
N THR A 476 -26.48 1.93 -21.38
CA THR A 476 -26.73 1.18 -22.65
C THR A 476 -25.58 1.35 -23.63
N LEU A 477 -24.93 2.51 -23.67
CA LEU A 477 -23.75 2.75 -24.52
C LEU A 477 -22.50 1.95 -24.06
N LEU A 478 -22.42 1.62 -22.79
CA LEU A 478 -21.29 0.88 -22.18
C LEU A 478 -21.54 -0.63 -22.11
N LYS A 479 -22.76 -1.11 -22.44
CA LYS A 479 -23.16 -2.53 -22.31
C LYS A 479 -22.81 -3.41 -23.53
N GLN A 480 -21.64 -3.23 -24.14
CA GLN A 480 -21.39 -3.96 -25.37
C GLN A 480 -20.97 -5.43 -25.17
N ASN A 481 -20.26 -5.83 -24.10
CA ASN A 481 -19.95 -7.23 -23.82
C ASN A 481 -19.68 -7.47 -22.32
N PRO A 482 -20.66 -7.86 -21.51
CA PRO A 482 -20.45 -8.09 -20.07
C PRO A 482 -19.51 -9.27 -19.75
N ALA A 483 -19.24 -10.16 -20.71
CA ALA A 483 -18.41 -11.36 -20.50
C ALA A 483 -16.90 -11.11 -20.58
N ASP A 484 -16.45 -9.97 -21.12
CA ASP A 484 -15.03 -9.72 -21.39
C ASP A 484 -14.32 -8.89 -20.30
N TYR A 485 -14.97 -8.63 -19.17
CA TYR A 485 -14.45 -7.73 -18.14
C TYR A 485 -13.49 -8.42 -17.15
N ALA A 486 -12.29 -8.72 -17.60
CA ALA A 486 -11.18 -9.09 -16.70
C ALA A 486 -10.58 -7.87 -15.95
N LEU A 487 -10.89 -6.64 -16.42
CA LEU A 487 -10.35 -5.39 -15.89
C LEU A 487 -11.49 -4.48 -15.45
N SER A 488 -11.40 -3.87 -14.26
CA SER A 488 -12.33 -2.82 -13.80
C SER A 488 -12.34 -1.60 -14.74
N PHE A 489 -11.29 -1.43 -15.54
CA PHE A 489 -11.17 -0.42 -16.60
C PHE A 489 -11.34 -0.97 -18.00
N GLY A 490 -11.73 -2.22 -18.20
CA GLY A 490 -11.97 -2.83 -19.51
C GLY A 490 -13.00 -2.07 -20.31
N HIS A 491 -13.98 -1.48 -19.66
CA HIS A 491 -15.01 -0.61 -20.27
C HIS A 491 -14.45 0.60 -21.06
N PHE A 492 -13.22 1.04 -20.80
CA PHE A 492 -12.61 2.08 -21.64
C PHE A 492 -12.35 1.64 -23.08
N LEU A 493 -12.20 0.34 -23.31
CA LEU A 493 -11.98 -0.21 -24.64
C LEU A 493 -13.27 -0.25 -25.47
N ASP A 494 -14.43 -0.19 -24.81
CA ASP A 494 -15.76 -0.21 -25.44
C ASP A 494 -16.30 1.21 -25.71
N LEU A 495 -15.51 2.26 -25.40
CA LEU A 495 -15.93 3.64 -25.58
C LEU A 495 -16.03 4.00 -27.08
N ASN A 496 -17.23 4.10 -27.57
CA ASN A 496 -17.51 4.69 -28.89
C ASN A 496 -17.43 6.24 -28.84
N ALA A 497 -17.56 6.89 -29.99
CA ALA A 497 -17.45 8.36 -30.09
C ALA A 497 -18.50 9.11 -29.23
N GLN A 498 -19.68 8.53 -28.99
CA GLN A 498 -20.75 9.11 -28.18
C GLN A 498 -20.43 8.93 -26.67
N ALA A 499 -19.98 7.74 -26.26
CA ALA A 499 -19.55 7.49 -24.91
C ALA A 499 -18.33 8.35 -24.54
N MET A 500 -17.38 8.54 -25.47
CA MET A 500 -16.26 9.47 -25.31
C MET A 500 -16.70 10.92 -25.12
N GLY A 501 -17.85 11.31 -25.67
CA GLY A 501 -18.44 12.64 -25.48
C GLY A 501 -18.77 12.95 -24.01
N ALA A 502 -19.16 11.95 -23.22
CA ALA A 502 -19.40 12.11 -21.79
C ALA A 502 -18.10 12.43 -21.00
N PHE A 503 -16.94 12.01 -21.51
CA PHE A 503 -15.63 12.27 -20.90
C PHE A 503 -14.97 13.55 -21.40
N ARG A 504 -15.66 14.39 -22.16
CA ARG A 504 -15.10 15.62 -22.76
C ARG A 504 -14.49 16.55 -21.73
N THR A 505 -15.17 16.78 -20.60
CA THR A 505 -14.65 17.63 -19.53
C THR A 505 -13.40 17.03 -18.84
N PRO A 506 -13.38 15.75 -18.40
CA PRO A 506 -12.16 15.10 -17.93
C PRO A 506 -11.01 15.12 -18.92
N LEU A 507 -11.28 14.88 -20.21
CA LEU A 507 -10.27 14.93 -21.27
C LEU A 507 -9.69 16.34 -21.46
N LEU A 508 -10.53 17.37 -21.37
CA LEU A 508 -10.09 18.75 -21.42
C LEU A 508 -9.17 19.09 -20.26
N LEU A 509 -9.51 18.66 -19.04
CA LEU A 509 -8.67 18.86 -17.87
C LEU A 509 -7.36 18.08 -17.96
N ALA A 510 -7.35 16.91 -18.62
CA ALA A 510 -6.13 16.13 -18.85
C ALA A 510 -5.24 16.72 -19.96
N ALA A 511 -5.82 17.50 -20.88
CA ALA A 511 -5.08 18.16 -21.97
C ALA A 511 -4.39 19.46 -21.53
N ILE A 512 -4.89 20.13 -20.48
CA ILE A 512 -4.31 21.34 -19.88
C ILE A 512 -3.21 20.98 -18.89
#